data_6ab23313aeb0b05d9d715600e7a9e537
#
_entry.id   6ab23313aeb0b05d9d715600e7a9e537
#
_cell.length_a   1.000
_cell.length_b   1.000
_cell.length_c   1.000
_cell.angle_alpha   90.00
_cell.angle_beta   90.00
_cell.angle_gamma   90.00
#
_symmetry.space_group_name_H-M   'P 1'
#
loop_
_entity.id
_entity.type
_entity.pdbx_description
1 polymer ?
#
loop_
_entity_poly.entity_id
_entity_poly.type
_entity_poly.pdbx_seq_one_letter_code
_entity_poly.pdbx_strand_id
1 'polypeptide(L)'
;SKEAGAALAAASDKHAFVGSEMGISDSVGGNMPSDFSSRGVTSTFGIKPEITAPGGQIYSATDPDISHALYQAWDGTSMATPHVAGGMAIVTQYVEDNFPGLSTRERQAMVDRILMSTATPVIEAGGTYAAVMDQGAGEMNLAKAVTTKAYLTAEGTYSNRPKLELGDDPEKTGVYTLTFTVHNFGTTALNYTIDPSVLLEDIGLLGYMDEAQELPVIIYTGESWDIAAEGDEVLLGDVNGNGTVEIADAVKIARHALELESYDEAVCDVNGNGVVEIADALLAMRVAMELAEPTYTSAGYVRVDKPDVVTVPAGGETEVTVTLNLTDNCKEYLDEYYTSGAIVNGFIELMPVSEADGVSLTIPFLTYYGDWNYAATVDRGYYYDEYPFNSNNYANTVGFKKGSQKLQRQRRRPPRHHQPDVHGSAP
;
A
#
# COMPACT_ATOMS: atom_id res chain seq x y z
N SER A 1 -11.72 -10.88 33.84
CA SER A 1 -12.00 -9.43 33.77
C SER A 1 -11.88 -8.83 35.17
N LYS A 2 -11.75 -7.51 35.26
CA LYS A 2 -11.72 -6.76 36.54
C LYS A 2 -13.00 -6.97 37.34
N GLU A 3 -14.13 -7.14 36.68
CA GLU A 3 -15.44 -7.45 37.27
C GLU A 3 -15.50 -8.86 37.85
N ALA A 4 -14.95 -9.85 37.12
CA ALA A 4 -14.86 -11.24 37.63
C ALA A 4 -13.95 -11.33 38.87
N GLY A 5 -12.86 -10.56 38.89
CA GLY A 5 -11.99 -10.46 40.07
C GLY A 5 -12.69 -9.82 41.26
N ALA A 6 -13.47 -8.76 41.05
CA ALA A 6 -14.27 -8.10 42.08
C ALA A 6 -15.36 -9.02 42.61
N ALA A 7 -16.07 -9.76 41.74
CA ALA A 7 -17.08 -10.75 42.12
C ALA A 7 -16.47 -11.89 42.95
N LEU A 8 -15.30 -12.38 42.58
CA LEU A 8 -14.57 -13.41 43.33
C LEU A 8 -14.12 -12.91 44.72
N ALA A 9 -13.67 -11.66 44.80
CA ALA A 9 -13.28 -11.03 46.06
C ALA A 9 -14.46 -10.80 47.00
N ALA A 10 -15.64 -10.55 46.47
CA ALA A 10 -16.87 -10.33 47.22
C ALA A 10 -17.61 -11.62 47.60
N ALA A 11 -17.26 -12.75 46.98
CA ALA A 11 -17.93 -14.03 47.26
C ALA A 11 -17.66 -14.52 48.69
N SER A 12 -18.70 -14.99 49.35
CA SER A 12 -18.61 -15.62 50.70
C SER A 12 -17.94 -17.00 50.64
N ASP A 13 -18.11 -17.72 49.55
CA ASP A 13 -17.42 -18.95 49.21
C ASP A 13 -16.41 -18.67 48.09
N LYS A 14 -15.14 -18.88 48.37
CA LYS A 14 -14.03 -18.54 47.45
C LYS A 14 -13.58 -19.75 46.60
N HIS A 15 -14.52 -20.62 46.26
CA HIS A 15 -14.28 -21.67 45.30
C HIS A 15 -14.52 -21.22 43.86
N ALA A 16 -13.57 -21.46 43.00
CA ALA A 16 -13.69 -21.24 41.57
C ALA A 16 -13.57 -22.58 40.84
N PHE A 17 -14.49 -22.86 39.95
CA PHE A 17 -14.38 -23.97 39.00
C PHE A 17 -13.74 -23.45 37.71
N VAL A 18 -12.61 -24.00 37.32
CA VAL A 18 -11.99 -23.78 36.04
C VAL A 18 -12.47 -24.86 35.09
N GLY A 19 -13.40 -24.55 34.22
CA GLY A 19 -13.90 -25.47 33.20
C GLY A 19 -12.80 -25.81 32.18
N SER A 20 -12.95 -26.97 31.56
CA SER A 20 -12.07 -27.39 30.45
C SER A 20 -12.48 -26.81 29.08
N GLU A 21 -13.53 -25.99 29.06
CA GLU A 21 -13.95 -25.32 27.81
C GLU A 21 -12.97 -24.23 27.48
N MET A 22 -12.34 -24.35 26.29
CA MET A 22 -11.52 -23.29 25.72
C MET A 22 -12.42 -22.32 24.97
N GLY A 23 -12.45 -21.08 25.40
CA GLY A 23 -13.04 -20.00 24.61
C GLY A 23 -12.06 -19.56 23.53
N ILE A 24 -12.56 -19.39 22.32
CA ILE A 24 -11.83 -18.66 21.28
C ILE A 24 -12.23 -17.20 21.44
N SER A 25 -11.27 -16.32 21.60
CA SER A 25 -11.49 -14.87 21.51
C SER A 25 -10.65 -14.35 20.35
N ASP A 26 -11.27 -13.59 19.48
CA ASP A 26 -10.52 -12.86 18.46
C ASP A 26 -9.63 -11.83 19.15
N SER A 27 -8.38 -11.74 18.68
CA SER A 27 -7.46 -10.69 19.12
C SER A 27 -7.92 -9.37 18.54
N VAL A 28 -8.06 -8.35 19.38
CA VAL A 28 -8.23 -6.98 18.89
C VAL A 28 -6.94 -6.59 18.17
N GLY A 29 -7.03 -6.25 16.87
CA GLY A 29 -5.87 -5.97 16.02
C GLY A 29 -5.23 -7.23 15.40
N GLY A 30 -5.90 -8.39 15.43
CA GLY A 30 -5.48 -9.56 14.64
C GLY A 30 -5.57 -9.31 13.14
N ASN A 31 -4.68 -9.94 12.38
CA ASN A 31 -4.56 -9.80 10.91
C ASN A 31 -4.22 -8.38 10.42
N MET A 32 -3.47 -7.63 11.23
CA MET A 32 -2.92 -6.33 10.83
C MET A 32 -1.40 -6.31 11.08
N PRO A 33 -0.63 -5.49 10.35
CA PRO A 33 0.78 -5.29 10.67
C PRO A 33 0.93 -4.80 12.12
N SER A 34 1.89 -5.36 12.84
CA SER A 34 2.15 -4.93 14.22
C SER A 34 2.96 -3.62 14.23
N ASP A 35 2.67 -2.71 15.17
CA ASP A 35 3.33 -1.41 15.31
C ASP A 35 4.87 -1.50 15.46
N PHE A 36 5.36 -2.63 15.96
CA PHE A 36 6.79 -2.89 16.12
C PHE A 36 7.43 -3.46 14.84
N SER A 37 6.67 -3.75 13.78
CA SER A 37 7.24 -4.27 12.54
C SER A 37 8.15 -3.25 11.88
N SER A 38 9.25 -3.74 11.28
CA SER A 38 10.13 -2.87 10.50
C SER A 38 9.49 -2.52 9.18
N ARG A 39 9.52 -1.24 8.83
CA ARG A 39 9.01 -0.72 7.55
C ARG A 39 10.13 -0.56 6.53
N GLY A 40 9.85 -0.84 5.26
CA GLY A 40 10.63 -0.36 4.13
C GLY A 40 10.39 1.14 3.91
N VAL A 41 11.01 1.75 2.95
CA VAL A 41 11.76 1.15 1.83
C VAL A 41 13.25 1.03 2.19
N THR A 42 14.00 0.27 1.38
CA THR A 42 15.46 0.26 1.52
C THR A 42 16.08 1.59 1.06
N SER A 43 17.35 1.81 1.37
CA SER A 43 18.08 3.01 0.89
C SER A 43 18.16 3.09 -0.65
N THR A 44 17.98 1.97 -1.34
CA THR A 44 17.93 1.87 -2.80
C THR A 44 16.51 1.80 -3.35
N PHE A 45 15.53 2.22 -2.57
CA PHE A 45 14.12 2.21 -2.91
C PHE A 45 13.56 0.82 -3.27
N GLY A 46 13.96 -0.21 -2.53
CA GLY A 46 13.49 -1.58 -2.73
C GLY A 46 12.41 -1.98 -1.72
N ILE A 47 11.56 -2.92 -2.12
CA ILE A 47 10.48 -3.49 -1.28
C ILE A 47 11.07 -4.35 -0.17
N LYS A 48 10.84 -3.96 1.08
CA LYS A 48 11.07 -4.69 2.32
C LYS A 48 10.01 -4.27 3.37
N PRO A 49 9.51 -5.22 4.18
CA PRO A 49 9.74 -6.67 4.14
C PRO A 49 9.32 -7.29 2.80
N GLU A 50 9.66 -8.53 2.52
CA GLU A 50 9.24 -9.22 1.29
C GLU A 50 7.97 -10.04 1.49
N ILE A 51 7.71 -10.47 2.73
CA ILE A 51 6.53 -11.26 3.10
C ILE A 51 6.24 -11.06 4.59
N THR A 52 5.00 -11.22 4.98
CA THR A 52 4.52 -11.09 6.36
C THR A 52 4.07 -12.44 6.91
N ALA A 53 4.20 -12.61 8.21
CA ALA A 53 3.70 -13.78 8.94
C ALA A 53 3.36 -13.38 10.39
N PRO A 54 2.52 -14.16 11.11
CA PRO A 54 2.15 -13.88 12.48
C PRO A 54 3.36 -13.67 13.40
N GLY A 55 3.40 -12.53 14.09
CA GLY A 55 4.48 -12.15 14.99
C GLY A 55 4.00 -11.52 16.31
N GLY A 56 2.70 -11.19 16.41
CA GLY A 56 2.07 -10.65 17.61
C GLY A 56 1.40 -11.72 18.45
N GLN A 57 1.58 -11.66 19.76
CA GLN A 57 0.97 -12.56 20.76
C GLN A 57 1.17 -14.05 20.46
N ILE A 58 2.36 -14.42 20.01
CA ILE A 58 2.70 -15.80 19.64
C ILE A 58 2.93 -16.64 20.88
N TYR A 59 1.97 -17.52 21.18
CA TYR A 59 2.03 -18.45 22.30
C TYR A 59 2.84 -19.69 21.92
N SER A 60 3.99 -19.88 22.54
CA SER A 60 4.91 -20.96 22.24
C SER A 60 5.64 -21.47 23.49
N ALA A 61 6.34 -22.60 23.36
CA ALA A 61 7.22 -23.10 24.38
C ALA A 61 8.37 -22.12 24.64
N THR A 62 8.74 -21.96 25.88
CA THR A 62 9.84 -21.09 26.31
C THR A 62 10.77 -21.81 27.24
N ASP A 63 11.97 -21.27 27.44
CA ASP A 63 12.91 -21.77 28.42
C ASP A 63 12.43 -21.42 29.84
N PRO A 64 12.11 -22.43 30.67
CA PRO A 64 11.63 -22.21 32.03
C PRO A 64 12.67 -21.57 32.95
N ASP A 65 13.96 -21.67 32.61
CA ASP A 65 15.04 -21.02 33.39
C ASP A 65 15.08 -19.49 33.16
N ILE A 66 14.55 -19.05 32.02
CA ILE A 66 14.47 -17.62 31.65
C ILE A 66 13.11 -17.03 32.04
N SER A 67 12.03 -17.71 31.72
CA SER A 67 10.68 -17.14 31.82
C SER A 67 9.90 -17.61 33.05
N HIS A 68 10.42 -18.61 33.80
CA HIS A 68 9.72 -19.31 34.88
C HIS A 68 8.37 -19.94 34.48
N ALA A 69 8.17 -20.13 33.15
CA ALA A 69 6.99 -20.76 32.56
C ALA A 69 7.41 -21.69 31.43
N LEU A 70 6.61 -22.76 31.18
CA LEU A 70 6.87 -23.68 30.06
C LEU A 70 6.37 -23.11 28.71
N TYR A 71 5.39 -22.22 28.76
CA TYR A 71 4.79 -21.57 27.61
C TYR A 71 4.51 -20.13 27.95
N GLN A 72 4.70 -19.26 26.96
CA GLN A 72 4.46 -17.81 27.08
C GLN A 72 4.09 -17.22 25.71
N ALA A 73 3.32 -16.13 25.72
CA ALA A 73 3.07 -15.32 24.54
C ALA A 73 4.18 -14.25 24.41
N TRP A 74 4.76 -14.14 23.22
CA TRP A 74 5.76 -13.15 22.90
C TRP A 74 5.38 -12.41 21.61
N ASP A 75 5.85 -11.18 21.52
CA ASP A 75 5.68 -10.30 20.36
C ASP A 75 7.03 -10.06 19.70
N GLY A 76 7.04 -10.00 18.38
CA GLY A 76 8.24 -9.61 17.63
C GLY A 76 8.29 -10.19 16.22
N THR A 77 9.01 -9.50 15.34
CA THR A 77 9.42 -10.04 14.04
C THR A 77 10.30 -11.29 14.20
N SER A 78 10.91 -11.47 15.38
CA SER A 78 11.60 -12.70 15.77
C SER A 78 10.67 -13.90 15.92
N MET A 79 9.36 -13.69 16.14
CA MET A 79 8.35 -14.73 16.18
C MET A 79 7.74 -14.98 14.79
N ALA A 80 7.69 -13.96 13.92
CA ALA A 80 7.27 -14.11 12.53
C ALA A 80 8.29 -14.92 11.70
N THR A 81 9.59 -14.69 11.92
CA THR A 81 10.67 -15.36 11.18
C THR A 81 10.60 -16.89 11.21
N PRO A 82 10.42 -17.58 12.35
CA PRO A 82 10.28 -19.03 12.37
C PRO A 82 8.98 -19.52 11.72
N HIS A 83 7.91 -18.74 11.69
CA HIS A 83 6.72 -19.08 10.89
C HIS A 83 7.06 -19.15 9.41
N VAL A 84 7.76 -18.12 8.88
CA VAL A 84 8.21 -18.14 7.49
C VAL A 84 9.17 -19.31 7.24
N ALA A 85 10.13 -19.55 8.13
CA ALA A 85 11.07 -20.66 8.00
C ALA A 85 10.36 -22.04 7.96
N GLY A 86 9.35 -22.23 8.83
CA GLY A 86 8.51 -23.43 8.82
C GLY A 86 7.71 -23.56 7.52
N GLY A 87 7.12 -22.45 7.05
CA GLY A 87 6.42 -22.40 5.77
C GLY A 87 7.33 -22.73 4.59
N MET A 88 8.54 -22.17 4.57
CA MET A 88 9.56 -22.49 3.55
C MET A 88 9.90 -23.98 3.53
N ALA A 89 9.99 -24.64 4.69
CA ALA A 89 10.25 -26.09 4.75
C ALA A 89 9.12 -26.90 4.09
N ILE A 90 7.87 -26.55 4.34
CA ILE A 90 6.68 -27.17 3.73
C ILE A 90 6.66 -26.96 2.22
N VAL A 91 6.86 -25.70 1.78
CA VAL A 91 6.86 -25.36 0.34
C VAL A 91 8.10 -25.96 -0.36
N THR A 92 9.23 -26.16 0.33
CA THR A 92 10.39 -26.86 -0.23
C THR A 92 10.03 -28.27 -0.65
N GLN A 93 9.29 -29.02 0.19
CA GLN A 93 8.81 -30.36 -0.18
C GLN A 93 7.88 -30.28 -1.40
N TYR A 94 6.95 -29.32 -1.43
CA TYR A 94 6.06 -29.13 -2.56
C TYR A 94 6.84 -28.84 -3.86
N VAL A 95 7.89 -28.01 -3.79
CA VAL A 95 8.78 -27.70 -4.92
C VAL A 95 9.54 -28.94 -5.37
N GLU A 96 10.07 -29.76 -4.45
CA GLU A 96 10.77 -31.02 -4.80
C GLU A 96 9.87 -31.99 -5.55
N ASP A 97 8.60 -32.09 -5.16
CA ASP A 97 7.63 -32.98 -5.78
C ASP A 97 7.20 -32.50 -7.20
N ASN A 98 7.10 -31.20 -7.42
CA ASN A 98 6.62 -30.63 -8.69
C ASN A 98 7.76 -30.24 -9.65
N PHE A 99 8.98 -29.98 -9.14
CA PHE A 99 10.15 -29.56 -9.92
C PHE A 99 11.38 -30.43 -9.59
N PRO A 100 11.35 -31.73 -9.90
CA PRO A 100 12.47 -32.62 -9.60
C PRO A 100 13.72 -32.21 -10.35
N GLY A 101 14.87 -32.25 -9.66
CA GLY A 101 16.17 -31.99 -10.27
C GLY A 101 16.68 -30.56 -10.16
N LEU A 102 15.98 -29.66 -9.52
CA LEU A 102 16.49 -28.32 -9.24
C LEU A 102 17.69 -28.37 -8.30
N SER A 103 18.70 -27.55 -8.59
CA SER A 103 19.78 -27.30 -7.64
C SER A 103 19.25 -26.61 -6.38
N THR A 104 20.01 -26.63 -5.28
CA THR A 104 19.61 -25.99 -4.02
C THR A 104 19.26 -24.51 -4.21
N ARG A 105 20.01 -23.79 -5.06
CA ARG A 105 19.76 -22.37 -5.33
C ARG A 105 18.47 -22.14 -6.13
N GLU A 106 18.24 -22.96 -7.15
CA GLU A 106 17.02 -22.90 -7.96
C GLU A 106 15.79 -23.26 -7.15
N ARG A 107 15.90 -24.27 -6.29
CA ARG A 107 14.84 -24.67 -5.36
C ARG A 107 14.49 -23.53 -4.40
N GLN A 108 15.50 -22.89 -3.80
CA GLN A 108 15.29 -21.73 -2.94
C GLN A 108 14.56 -20.61 -3.68
N ALA A 109 15.01 -20.28 -4.89
CA ALA A 109 14.37 -19.26 -5.72
C ALA A 109 12.90 -19.60 -6.04
N MET A 110 12.60 -20.89 -6.29
CA MET A 110 11.24 -21.34 -6.56
C MET A 110 10.36 -21.26 -5.32
N VAL A 111 10.88 -21.62 -4.13
CA VAL A 111 10.18 -21.46 -2.85
C VAL A 111 9.82 -19.99 -2.60
N ASP A 112 10.78 -19.07 -2.81
CA ASP A 112 10.55 -17.64 -2.67
C ASP A 112 9.45 -17.14 -3.62
N ARG A 113 9.50 -17.55 -4.89
CA ARG A 113 8.50 -17.17 -5.90
C ARG A 113 7.10 -17.67 -5.56
N ILE A 114 6.98 -18.93 -5.18
CA ILE A 114 5.67 -19.51 -4.81
C ILE A 114 5.12 -18.82 -3.57
N LEU A 115 5.90 -18.66 -2.51
CA LEU A 115 5.44 -18.03 -1.27
C LEU A 115 4.98 -16.59 -1.49
N MET A 116 5.75 -15.79 -2.24
CA MET A 116 5.40 -14.41 -2.51
C MET A 116 4.22 -14.29 -3.47
N SER A 117 4.16 -15.14 -4.53
CA SER A 117 3.04 -15.11 -5.48
C SER A 117 1.71 -15.50 -4.87
N THR A 118 1.71 -16.31 -3.82
CA THR A 118 0.50 -16.84 -3.18
C THR A 118 0.19 -16.17 -1.83
N ALA A 119 0.97 -15.16 -1.45
CA ALA A 119 0.69 -14.37 -0.26
C ALA A 119 -0.68 -13.68 -0.38
N THR A 120 -1.24 -13.30 0.74
CA THR A 120 -2.52 -12.60 0.78
C THR A 120 -2.27 -11.20 1.34
N PRO A 121 -2.53 -10.13 0.58
CA PRO A 121 -2.40 -8.77 1.08
C PRO A 121 -3.22 -8.55 2.35
N VAL A 122 -2.61 -7.90 3.33
CA VAL A 122 -3.21 -7.64 4.65
C VAL A 122 -4.04 -6.35 4.57
N ILE A 123 -5.25 -6.41 5.11
CA ILE A 123 -6.19 -5.28 5.15
C ILE A 123 -6.18 -4.69 6.56
N GLU A 124 -6.08 -3.38 6.67
CA GLU A 124 -6.14 -2.65 7.92
C GLU A 124 -7.58 -2.44 8.42
N ALA A 125 -7.72 -1.95 9.65
CA ALA A 125 -9.03 -1.73 10.29
C ALA A 125 -9.94 -0.78 9.50
N GLY A 126 -9.39 0.08 8.66
CA GLY A 126 -10.12 1.00 7.77
C GLY A 126 -10.71 0.35 6.53
N GLY A 127 -10.37 -0.91 6.23
CA GLY A 127 -10.77 -1.62 5.02
C GLY A 127 -9.83 -1.40 3.82
N THR A 128 -8.77 -0.61 3.98
CA THR A 128 -7.70 -0.43 3.00
C THR A 128 -6.60 -1.47 3.19
N TYR A 129 -5.82 -1.74 2.15
CA TYR A 129 -4.61 -2.56 2.31
C TYR A 129 -3.55 -1.81 3.13
N ALA A 130 -2.83 -2.52 3.98
CA ALA A 130 -1.57 -2.01 4.51
C ALA A 130 -0.59 -1.72 3.36
N ALA A 131 0.24 -0.70 3.51
CA ALA A 131 1.21 -0.36 2.47
C ALA A 131 2.19 -1.50 2.19
N VAL A 132 2.65 -1.59 0.94
CA VAL A 132 3.62 -2.62 0.52
C VAL A 132 4.88 -2.59 1.38
N MET A 133 5.30 -1.41 1.84
CA MET A 133 6.47 -1.26 2.71
C MET A 133 6.25 -1.81 4.14
N ASP A 134 5.02 -2.11 4.55
CA ASP A 134 4.71 -2.72 5.84
C ASP A 134 4.59 -4.24 5.75
N GLN A 135 4.20 -4.77 4.60
CA GLN A 135 3.85 -6.17 4.45
C GLN A 135 4.54 -6.92 3.30
N GLY A 136 5.19 -6.22 2.35
CA GLY A 136 5.72 -6.84 1.13
C GLY A 136 4.62 -7.42 0.26
N ALA A 137 4.72 -8.69 -0.09
CA ALA A 137 3.71 -9.39 -0.89
C ALA A 137 2.41 -9.72 -0.12
N GLY A 138 2.41 -9.52 1.21
CA GLY A 138 1.30 -9.87 2.09
C GLY A 138 1.61 -10.99 3.05
N GLU A 139 0.60 -11.49 3.74
CA GLU A 139 0.72 -12.59 4.69
C GLU A 139 0.93 -13.93 3.96
N MET A 140 1.89 -14.73 4.45
CA MET A 140 2.20 -16.05 3.94
C MET A 140 0.99 -16.98 4.02
N ASN A 141 0.54 -17.47 2.87
CA ASN A 141 -0.60 -18.39 2.78
C ASN A 141 -0.18 -19.78 2.31
N LEU A 142 0.06 -20.68 3.26
CA LEU A 142 0.53 -22.03 2.96
C LEU A 142 -0.49 -22.87 2.20
N ALA A 143 -1.78 -22.67 2.42
CA ALA A 143 -2.83 -23.41 1.72
C ALA A 143 -2.80 -23.09 0.22
N LYS A 144 -2.67 -21.81 -0.14
CA LYS A 144 -2.48 -21.40 -1.54
C LYS A 144 -1.13 -21.90 -2.09
N ALA A 145 -0.04 -21.78 -1.32
CA ALA A 145 1.30 -22.12 -1.75
C ALA A 145 1.47 -23.60 -2.14
N VAL A 146 0.84 -24.54 -1.41
CA VAL A 146 0.94 -25.98 -1.69
C VAL A 146 -0.13 -26.52 -2.62
N THR A 147 -1.05 -25.68 -3.10
CA THR A 147 -2.10 -26.06 -4.04
C THR A 147 -1.99 -25.35 -5.39
N THR A 148 -1.23 -24.24 -5.45
CA THR A 148 -1.04 -23.49 -6.69
C THR A 148 -0.46 -24.34 -7.83
N LYS A 149 -0.86 -24.03 -9.04
CA LYS A 149 -0.22 -24.54 -10.28
C LYS A 149 0.45 -23.42 -11.07
N ALA A 150 0.50 -22.22 -10.50
CA ALA A 150 1.14 -21.07 -11.11
C ALA A 150 1.97 -20.28 -10.09
N TYR A 151 2.94 -19.53 -10.60
CA TYR A 151 3.72 -18.56 -9.84
C TYR A 151 4.08 -17.38 -10.75
N LEU A 152 4.48 -16.27 -10.13
CA LEU A 152 4.85 -15.04 -10.80
C LEU A 152 6.37 -14.83 -10.76
N THR A 153 6.89 -14.11 -11.76
CA THR A 153 8.25 -13.58 -11.75
C THR A 153 8.27 -12.14 -12.25
N ALA A 154 9.21 -11.36 -11.73
CA ALA A 154 9.50 -10.02 -12.22
C ALA A 154 11.00 -9.93 -12.54
N GLU A 155 11.33 -9.44 -13.72
CA GLU A 155 12.71 -9.23 -14.12
C GLU A 155 13.38 -8.11 -13.31
N GLY A 156 14.71 -8.13 -13.25
CA GLY A 156 15.48 -7.11 -12.53
C GLY A 156 15.58 -7.29 -11.01
N THR A 157 14.79 -8.18 -10.42
CA THR A 157 14.85 -8.50 -8.99
C THR A 157 15.78 -9.68 -8.69
N TYR A 158 16.24 -9.80 -7.43
CA TYR A 158 17.05 -10.95 -7.03
C TYR A 158 16.29 -12.27 -7.25
N SER A 159 16.86 -13.16 -8.04
CA SER A 159 16.24 -14.44 -8.41
C SER A 159 14.86 -14.32 -9.09
N ASN A 160 14.57 -13.19 -9.73
CA ASN A 160 13.28 -12.88 -10.36
C ASN A 160 12.11 -13.10 -9.37
N ARG A 161 12.23 -12.57 -8.15
CA ARG A 161 11.15 -12.57 -7.17
C ARG A 161 9.95 -11.76 -7.67
N PRO A 162 8.72 -12.17 -7.34
CA PRO A 162 7.51 -11.45 -7.75
C PRO A 162 7.32 -10.19 -6.92
N LYS A 163 8.02 -9.14 -7.28
CA LYS A 163 7.87 -7.78 -6.79
C LYS A 163 8.32 -6.80 -7.87
N LEU A 164 7.63 -5.72 -8.02
CA LEU A 164 7.87 -4.70 -9.04
C LEU A 164 8.44 -3.45 -8.39
N GLU A 165 9.75 -3.24 -8.54
CA GLU A 165 10.50 -2.10 -8.02
C GLU A 165 10.80 -1.16 -9.18
N LEU A 166 9.90 -0.19 -9.44
CA LEU A 166 9.93 0.64 -10.65
C LEU A 166 10.90 1.83 -10.54
N GLY A 167 11.43 2.08 -9.33
CA GLY A 167 12.28 3.25 -9.09
C GLY A 167 11.49 4.54 -8.95
N ASP A 168 12.13 5.65 -9.29
CA ASP A 168 11.57 6.99 -9.20
C ASP A 168 11.17 7.57 -10.56
N ASP A 169 10.31 8.58 -10.52
CA ASP A 169 9.78 9.33 -11.65
C ASP A 169 10.13 10.83 -11.51
N PRO A 170 11.39 11.21 -11.75
CA PRO A 170 11.85 12.59 -11.54
C PRO A 170 11.10 13.63 -12.35
N GLU A 171 10.59 13.24 -13.51
CA GLU A 171 9.83 14.12 -14.41
C GLU A 171 8.35 14.19 -14.04
N LYS A 172 7.93 13.44 -13.02
CA LYS A 172 6.55 13.38 -12.54
C LYS A 172 5.54 13.08 -13.65
N THR A 173 5.88 12.10 -14.48
CA THR A 173 5.01 11.67 -15.59
C THR A 173 3.71 11.06 -15.09
N GLY A 174 3.78 10.37 -13.94
CA GLY A 174 2.66 9.64 -13.36
C GLY A 174 2.23 8.42 -14.17
N VAL A 175 3.11 7.91 -15.06
CA VAL A 175 2.84 6.77 -15.92
C VAL A 175 3.77 5.62 -15.54
N TYR A 176 3.21 4.52 -15.07
CA TYR A 176 3.97 3.38 -14.57
C TYR A 176 3.57 2.11 -15.29
N THR A 177 4.54 1.46 -15.92
CA THR A 177 4.34 0.19 -16.62
C THR A 177 4.85 -0.95 -15.74
N LEU A 178 3.93 -1.83 -15.36
CA LEU A 178 4.17 -2.99 -14.53
C LEU A 178 4.18 -4.23 -15.42
N THR A 179 5.35 -4.83 -15.61
CA THR A 179 5.50 -6.04 -16.45
C THR A 179 5.99 -7.20 -15.59
N PHE A 180 5.29 -8.31 -15.67
CA PHE A 180 5.61 -9.55 -14.96
C PHE A 180 5.17 -10.76 -15.76
N THR A 181 5.69 -11.93 -15.40
CA THR A 181 5.36 -13.17 -16.09
C THR A 181 4.60 -14.12 -15.16
N VAL A 182 3.51 -14.67 -15.67
CA VAL A 182 2.75 -15.74 -15.03
C VAL A 182 3.22 -17.08 -15.61
N HIS A 183 3.71 -17.97 -14.78
CA HIS A 183 4.14 -19.31 -15.15
C HIS A 183 3.11 -20.33 -14.69
N ASN A 184 2.69 -21.21 -15.59
CA ASN A 184 1.76 -22.31 -15.30
C ASN A 184 2.50 -23.64 -15.44
N PHE A 185 2.73 -24.36 -14.36
CA PHE A 185 3.34 -25.70 -14.36
C PHE A 185 2.32 -26.83 -14.25
N GLY A 186 1.02 -26.47 -14.33
CA GLY A 186 -0.08 -27.43 -14.39
C GLY A 186 -0.28 -28.02 -15.79
N THR A 187 -1.22 -28.96 -15.88
CA THR A 187 -1.54 -29.68 -17.12
C THR A 187 -2.73 -29.11 -17.90
N THR A 188 -3.37 -28.07 -17.37
CA THR A 188 -4.49 -27.35 -17.97
C THR A 188 -4.14 -25.87 -18.10
N ALA A 189 -4.73 -25.17 -19.06
CA ALA A 189 -4.62 -23.73 -19.13
C ALA A 189 -5.32 -23.09 -17.91
N LEU A 190 -4.80 -21.96 -17.44
CA LEU A 190 -5.35 -21.17 -16.33
C LEU A 190 -5.78 -19.80 -16.84
N ASN A 191 -6.87 -19.27 -16.30
CA ASN A 191 -7.40 -17.97 -16.67
C ASN A 191 -7.57 -17.11 -15.42
N TYR A 192 -7.10 -15.85 -15.51
CA TYR A 192 -7.17 -14.90 -14.42
C TYR A 192 -7.74 -13.56 -14.90
N THR A 193 -8.57 -12.95 -14.08
CA THR A 193 -8.82 -11.50 -14.16
C THR A 193 -7.80 -10.76 -13.35
N ILE A 194 -7.50 -9.50 -13.70
CA ILE A 194 -6.58 -8.64 -12.98
C ILE A 194 -7.38 -7.68 -12.11
N ASP A 195 -7.03 -7.62 -10.84
CA ASP A 195 -7.60 -6.70 -9.85
C ASP A 195 -6.46 -5.86 -9.25
N PRO A 196 -6.26 -4.61 -9.72
CA PRO A 196 -5.22 -3.73 -9.24
C PRO A 196 -5.70 -2.94 -8.02
N SER A 197 -4.86 -2.84 -7.00
CA SER A 197 -5.03 -1.93 -5.87
C SER A 197 -3.87 -0.95 -5.82
N VAL A 198 -4.15 0.33 -5.96
CA VAL A 198 -3.16 1.42 -5.93
C VAL A 198 -3.33 2.21 -4.66
N LEU A 199 -2.28 2.34 -3.88
CA LEU A 199 -2.24 3.10 -2.64
C LEU A 199 -1.40 4.36 -2.84
N LEU A 200 -1.98 5.49 -2.47
CA LEU A 200 -1.34 6.80 -2.47
C LEU A 200 -1.13 7.29 -1.03
N GLU A 201 -0.11 8.09 -0.82
CA GLU A 201 0.04 8.82 0.43
C GLU A 201 -1.13 9.78 0.60
N ASP A 202 -1.81 9.69 1.75
CA ASP A 202 -2.88 10.57 2.14
C ASP A 202 -2.51 11.39 3.38
N ILE A 203 -3.05 12.60 3.45
CA ILE A 203 -2.93 13.44 4.63
C ILE A 203 -4.03 13.04 5.60
N GLY A 204 -3.71 12.14 6.53
CA GLY A 204 -4.63 11.77 7.60
C GLY A 204 -5.02 13.00 8.44
N LEU A 205 -6.23 13.49 8.24
CA LEU A 205 -6.79 14.59 9.01
C LEU A 205 -7.37 14.06 10.32
N LEU A 206 -6.59 14.05 11.39
CA LEU A 206 -7.15 14.09 12.73
C LEU A 206 -7.49 15.55 13.05
N GLY A 207 -8.73 15.92 12.83
CA GLY A 207 -9.24 17.25 13.21
C GLY A 207 -9.30 17.39 14.72
N TYR A 208 -8.38 18.12 15.31
CA TYR A 208 -8.51 18.67 16.65
C TYR A 208 -8.96 20.13 16.52
N MET A 209 -10.10 20.46 17.13
CA MET A 209 -10.54 21.84 17.23
C MET A 209 -9.88 22.44 18.48
N ASP A 210 -8.99 23.40 18.30
CA ASP A 210 -8.53 24.25 19.38
C ASP A 210 -9.59 25.30 19.64
N GLU A 211 -10.33 25.13 20.72
CA GLU A 211 -11.39 26.08 21.15
C GLU A 211 -10.88 27.51 21.38
N ALA A 212 -9.55 27.69 21.52
CA ALA A 212 -8.94 29.00 21.77
C ALA A 212 -8.66 29.81 20.49
N GLN A 213 -8.62 29.17 19.32
CA GLN A 213 -8.24 29.83 18.06
C GLN A 213 -9.29 29.76 16.94
N GLU A 214 -10.41 29.06 17.15
CA GLU A 214 -11.46 28.84 16.14
C GLU A 214 -10.94 28.25 14.79
N LEU A 215 -9.71 27.75 14.75
CA LEU A 215 -9.09 27.14 13.58
C LEU A 215 -8.92 25.64 13.80
N PRO A 216 -9.24 24.80 12.79
CA PRO A 216 -8.94 23.39 12.88
C PRO A 216 -7.42 23.21 12.93
N VAL A 217 -6.93 22.62 14.01
CA VAL A 217 -5.55 22.13 14.08
C VAL A 217 -5.51 20.82 13.35
N ILE A 218 -4.93 20.82 12.16
CA ILE A 218 -4.75 19.63 11.34
C ILE A 218 -3.53 18.89 11.88
N ILE A 219 -3.77 17.78 12.56
CA ILE A 219 -2.71 16.87 12.97
C ILE A 219 -2.49 15.89 11.81
N TYR A 220 -1.36 16.03 11.12
CA TYR A 220 -0.93 15.04 10.15
C TYR A 220 -0.50 13.78 10.90
N THR A 221 -1.27 12.72 10.85
CA THR A 221 -0.90 11.42 11.43
C THR A 221 0.14 10.69 10.61
N GLY A 222 0.42 11.20 9.41
CA GLY A 222 1.62 10.86 8.67
C GLY A 222 1.65 9.53 7.97
N GLU A 223 0.64 8.71 8.04
CA GLU A 223 0.73 7.35 7.56
C GLU A 223 -0.65 6.74 7.25
N SER A 224 -1.60 7.50 6.72
CA SER A 224 -2.77 6.93 6.10
C SER A 224 -2.51 6.74 4.61
N TRP A 225 -2.97 5.61 4.11
CA TRP A 225 -2.96 5.28 2.70
C TRP A 225 -4.40 5.17 2.25
N ASP A 226 -4.69 5.78 1.12
CA ASP A 226 -6.01 5.63 0.51
C ASP A 226 -5.91 4.82 -0.77
N ILE A 227 -6.91 3.99 -1.05
CA ILE A 227 -7.00 3.31 -2.33
C ILE A 227 -7.34 4.36 -3.36
N ALA A 228 -6.44 4.54 -4.32
CA ALA A 228 -6.71 5.40 -5.45
C ALA A 228 -7.84 4.76 -6.28
N ALA A 229 -9.00 5.38 -6.28
CA ALA A 229 -10.11 4.91 -7.08
C ALA A 229 -9.76 4.93 -8.56
N GLU A 230 -9.94 3.81 -9.24
CA GLU A 230 -10.01 3.79 -10.70
C GLU A 230 -11.19 4.69 -11.07
N GLY A 231 -10.91 5.77 -11.82
CA GLY A 231 -11.97 6.68 -12.19
C GLY A 231 -12.84 6.08 -13.27
N ASP A 232 -14.12 6.02 -13.02
CA ASP A 232 -15.08 5.83 -14.10
C ASP A 232 -14.88 6.93 -15.14
N GLU A 233 -14.97 6.58 -16.41
CA GLU A 233 -14.99 7.60 -17.46
C GLU A 233 -16.24 8.47 -17.28
N VAL A 234 -16.01 9.73 -16.98
CA VAL A 234 -17.09 10.72 -16.92
C VAL A 234 -17.26 11.36 -18.29
N LEU A 235 -18.45 11.23 -18.84
CA LEU A 235 -18.80 11.85 -20.10
C LEU A 235 -18.90 13.38 -19.93
N LEU A 236 -17.93 14.11 -20.46
CA LEU A 236 -17.93 15.58 -20.39
C LEU A 236 -19.14 16.17 -21.10
N GLY A 237 -19.81 17.07 -20.41
CA GLY A 237 -21.04 17.67 -20.90
C GLY A 237 -22.32 16.96 -20.49
N ASP A 238 -22.27 15.77 -19.89
CA ASP A 238 -23.44 15.06 -19.31
C ASP A 238 -23.70 15.56 -17.88
N VAL A 239 -24.25 16.76 -17.77
CA VAL A 239 -24.47 17.45 -16.48
C VAL A 239 -25.58 16.80 -15.63
N ASN A 240 -26.39 15.94 -16.22
CA ASN A 240 -27.45 15.25 -15.49
C ASN A 240 -27.10 13.79 -15.12
N GLY A 241 -25.97 13.27 -15.62
CA GLY A 241 -25.47 11.93 -15.32
C GLY A 241 -26.29 10.80 -15.92
N ASN A 242 -26.99 11.04 -17.05
CA ASN A 242 -27.85 10.04 -17.68
C ASN A 242 -27.11 9.17 -18.74
N GLY A 243 -25.83 9.41 -18.96
CA GLY A 243 -24.95 8.68 -19.90
C GLY A 243 -25.00 9.22 -21.33
N THR A 244 -25.63 10.37 -21.56
CA THR A 244 -25.70 11.01 -22.89
C THR A 244 -25.59 12.53 -22.78
N VAL A 245 -24.87 13.18 -23.69
CA VAL A 245 -24.86 14.63 -23.78
C VAL A 245 -26.03 15.10 -24.62
N GLU A 246 -26.92 15.89 -24.01
CA GLU A 246 -28.14 16.39 -24.62
C GLU A 246 -28.11 17.93 -24.73
N ILE A 247 -29.00 18.50 -25.56
CA ILE A 247 -29.16 19.96 -25.65
C ILE A 247 -29.51 20.58 -24.28
N ALA A 248 -30.20 19.82 -23.43
CA ALA A 248 -30.57 20.26 -22.07
C ALA A 248 -29.32 20.47 -21.20
N ASP A 249 -28.27 19.63 -21.38
CA ASP A 249 -27.01 19.76 -20.64
C ASP A 249 -26.21 20.96 -21.14
N ALA A 250 -26.14 21.17 -22.45
CA ALA A 250 -25.51 22.36 -23.02
C ALA A 250 -26.17 23.66 -22.49
N VAL A 251 -27.47 23.68 -22.26
CA VAL A 251 -28.17 24.83 -21.64
C VAL A 251 -27.72 25.00 -20.18
N LYS A 252 -27.54 23.90 -19.42
CA LYS A 252 -27.03 23.96 -18.03
C LYS A 252 -25.62 24.52 -17.97
N ILE A 253 -24.73 24.02 -18.85
CA ILE A 253 -23.36 24.52 -18.97
C ILE A 253 -23.35 26.02 -19.28
N ALA A 254 -24.16 26.47 -20.25
CA ALA A 254 -24.29 27.90 -20.55
C ALA A 254 -24.77 28.71 -19.35
N ARG A 255 -25.68 28.17 -18.53
CA ARG A 255 -26.18 28.85 -17.30
C ARG A 255 -25.10 28.90 -16.22
N HIS A 256 -24.27 27.84 -16.09
CA HIS A 256 -23.12 27.83 -15.22
C HIS A 256 -22.11 28.89 -15.65
N ALA A 257 -21.71 28.90 -16.91
CA ALA A 257 -20.77 29.87 -17.48
C ALA A 257 -21.20 31.32 -17.35
N LEU A 258 -22.50 31.55 -17.21
CA LEU A 258 -23.11 32.89 -16.97
C LEU A 258 -23.40 33.18 -15.48
N GLU A 259 -22.87 32.33 -14.58
CA GLU A 259 -23.09 32.44 -13.12
C GLU A 259 -24.57 32.45 -12.68
N LEU A 260 -25.47 31.89 -13.49
CA LEU A 260 -26.91 31.82 -13.19
C LEU A 260 -27.29 30.60 -12.35
N GLU A 261 -26.53 29.51 -12.49
CA GLU A 261 -26.67 28.24 -11.76
C GLU A 261 -25.26 27.66 -11.58
N SER A 262 -25.08 26.80 -10.56
CA SER A 262 -23.83 26.12 -10.28
C SER A 262 -24.00 24.63 -10.55
N TYR A 263 -23.08 24.04 -11.32
CA TYR A 263 -22.96 22.62 -11.62
C TYR A 263 -21.50 22.18 -11.39
N ASP A 264 -21.22 20.91 -11.55
CA ASP A 264 -19.88 20.37 -11.43
C ASP A 264 -18.97 20.89 -12.57
N GLU A 265 -17.96 21.67 -12.20
CA GLU A 265 -17.02 22.27 -13.14
C GLU A 265 -16.26 21.22 -13.95
N ALA A 266 -15.90 20.07 -13.32
CA ALA A 266 -15.19 18.97 -13.98
C ALA A 266 -16.00 18.32 -15.11
N VAL A 267 -17.33 18.36 -15.05
CA VAL A 267 -18.23 17.85 -16.08
C VAL A 267 -18.56 18.95 -17.12
N CYS A 268 -18.59 20.20 -16.67
CA CYS A 268 -18.97 21.34 -17.49
C CYS A 268 -17.84 21.85 -18.38
N ASP A 269 -16.57 21.65 -18.00
CA ASP A 269 -15.38 22.00 -18.81
C ASP A 269 -15.18 20.95 -19.91
N VAL A 270 -15.95 21.08 -20.98
CA VAL A 270 -16.03 20.08 -22.07
C VAL A 270 -14.78 20.12 -22.96
N ASN A 271 -14.09 21.25 -23.01
CA ASN A 271 -12.87 21.40 -23.80
C ASN A 271 -11.58 21.14 -23.00
N GLY A 272 -11.67 20.97 -21.67
CA GLY A 272 -10.55 20.61 -20.81
C GLY A 272 -9.53 21.74 -20.58
N ASN A 273 -9.94 23.01 -20.70
CA ASN A 273 -9.03 24.14 -20.53
C ASN A 273 -8.96 24.68 -19.09
N GLY A 274 -9.70 24.08 -18.15
CA GLY A 274 -9.75 24.45 -16.74
C GLY A 274 -10.71 25.62 -16.41
N VAL A 275 -11.52 26.06 -17.37
CA VAL A 275 -12.49 27.16 -17.18
C VAL A 275 -13.80 26.82 -17.86
N VAL A 276 -14.91 26.83 -17.13
CA VAL A 276 -16.24 26.65 -17.72
C VAL A 276 -16.71 27.94 -18.39
N GLU A 277 -16.86 27.92 -19.70
CA GLU A 277 -17.24 29.07 -20.51
C GLU A 277 -18.30 28.72 -21.58
N ILE A 278 -18.79 29.71 -22.31
CA ILE A 278 -19.80 29.48 -23.36
C ILE A 278 -19.27 28.56 -24.47
N ALA A 279 -17.96 28.48 -24.66
CA ALA A 279 -17.34 27.55 -25.62
C ALA A 279 -17.65 26.09 -25.28
N ASP A 280 -17.69 25.72 -23.99
CA ASP A 280 -18.04 24.39 -23.51
C ASP A 280 -19.50 24.03 -23.79
N ALA A 281 -20.39 24.96 -23.55
CA ALA A 281 -21.79 24.80 -23.90
C ALA A 281 -21.99 24.59 -25.42
N LEU A 282 -21.24 25.31 -26.23
CA LEU A 282 -21.27 25.13 -27.70
C LEU A 282 -20.69 23.78 -28.11
N LEU A 283 -19.63 23.30 -27.44
CA LEU A 283 -19.05 21.99 -27.71
C LEU A 283 -20.02 20.88 -27.28
N ALA A 284 -20.60 20.95 -26.09
CA ALA A 284 -21.64 20.03 -25.64
C ALA A 284 -22.84 20.00 -26.61
N MET A 285 -23.26 21.16 -27.10
CA MET A 285 -24.35 21.22 -28.11
C MET A 285 -23.95 20.53 -29.43
N ARG A 286 -22.70 20.64 -29.84
CA ARG A 286 -22.19 19.95 -31.04
C ARG A 286 -22.15 18.44 -30.83
N VAL A 287 -21.76 17.96 -29.64
CA VAL A 287 -21.83 16.54 -29.27
C VAL A 287 -23.30 16.06 -29.29
N ALA A 288 -24.20 16.78 -28.65
CA ALA A 288 -25.63 16.46 -28.65
C ALA A 288 -26.27 16.41 -30.03
N MET A 289 -25.71 17.08 -31.02
CA MET A 289 -26.16 17.07 -32.42
C MET A 289 -25.34 16.11 -33.32
N GLU A 290 -24.50 15.27 -32.76
CA GLU A 290 -23.60 14.35 -33.49
C GLU A 290 -22.64 15.09 -34.46
N LEU A 291 -22.29 16.35 -34.16
CA LEU A 291 -21.36 17.17 -34.92
C LEU A 291 -19.94 17.21 -34.32
N ALA A 292 -19.74 16.59 -33.17
CA ALA A 292 -18.47 16.38 -32.51
C ALA A 292 -18.52 15.06 -31.76
N GLU A 293 -17.36 14.42 -31.59
CA GLU A 293 -17.23 13.21 -30.78
C GLU A 293 -17.37 13.55 -29.29
N PRO A 294 -18.01 12.66 -28.49
CA PRO A 294 -18.03 12.80 -27.04
C PRO A 294 -16.62 12.78 -26.45
N THR A 295 -16.40 13.59 -25.44
CA THR A 295 -15.15 13.61 -24.67
C THR A 295 -15.39 13.04 -23.29
N TYR A 296 -14.44 12.24 -22.80
CA TYR A 296 -14.49 11.63 -21.49
C TYR A 296 -13.32 12.09 -20.66
N THR A 297 -13.54 12.27 -19.36
CA THR A 297 -12.47 12.48 -18.39
C THR A 297 -12.58 11.44 -17.27
N SER A 298 -11.47 11.12 -16.65
CA SER A 298 -11.48 10.24 -15.48
C SER A 298 -11.78 11.04 -14.22
N ALA A 299 -12.80 10.63 -13.46
CA ALA A 299 -13.13 11.23 -12.17
C ALA A 299 -12.23 10.72 -11.02
N GLY A 300 -11.45 9.65 -11.24
CA GLY A 300 -10.61 9.05 -10.21
C GLY A 300 -9.19 9.58 -10.19
N TYR A 301 -8.42 9.05 -9.25
CA TYR A 301 -7.01 9.40 -9.09
C TYR A 301 -6.07 8.59 -9.99
N VAL A 302 -6.47 7.39 -10.41
CA VAL A 302 -5.67 6.50 -11.24
C VAL A 302 -6.54 5.89 -12.33
N ARG A 303 -6.00 5.85 -13.55
CA ARG A 303 -6.54 5.04 -14.64
C ARG A 303 -5.65 3.83 -14.84
N VAL A 304 -6.25 2.64 -14.97
CA VAL A 304 -5.52 1.38 -15.12
C VAL A 304 -5.81 0.75 -16.47
N ASP A 305 -4.78 0.62 -17.30
CA ASP A 305 -4.84 -0.12 -18.55
C ASP A 305 -4.34 -1.54 -18.32
N LYS A 306 -5.21 -2.53 -18.47
CA LYS A 306 -4.93 -3.94 -18.19
C LYS A 306 -5.71 -4.87 -19.13
N PRO A 307 -5.24 -6.09 -19.37
CA PRO A 307 -6.05 -7.09 -20.07
C PRO A 307 -7.25 -7.52 -19.22
N ASP A 308 -8.41 -7.76 -19.88
CA ASP A 308 -9.60 -8.25 -19.19
C ASP A 308 -9.40 -9.65 -18.60
N VAL A 309 -8.75 -10.53 -19.37
CA VAL A 309 -8.43 -11.91 -18.96
C VAL A 309 -7.01 -12.27 -19.42
N VAL A 310 -6.25 -12.84 -18.51
CA VAL A 310 -4.93 -13.44 -18.78
C VAL A 310 -5.09 -14.94 -18.88
N THR A 311 -4.82 -15.50 -20.05
CA THR A 311 -4.78 -16.96 -20.27
C THR A 311 -3.35 -17.44 -20.27
N VAL A 312 -3.04 -18.40 -19.39
CA VAL A 312 -1.71 -19.00 -19.28
C VAL A 312 -1.76 -20.46 -19.73
N PRO A 313 -1.12 -20.84 -20.85
CA PRO A 313 -1.21 -22.19 -21.38
C PRO A 313 -0.64 -23.23 -20.42
N ALA A 314 -1.10 -24.47 -20.53
CA ALA A 314 -0.60 -25.59 -19.74
C ALA A 314 0.91 -25.77 -19.94
N GLY A 315 1.68 -25.83 -18.84
CA GLY A 315 3.14 -25.97 -18.88
C GLY A 315 3.87 -24.80 -19.56
N GLY A 316 3.20 -23.64 -19.71
CA GLY A 316 3.72 -22.45 -20.38
C GLY A 316 3.72 -21.22 -19.50
N GLU A 317 3.92 -20.09 -20.13
CA GLU A 317 3.98 -18.79 -19.46
C GLU A 317 3.31 -17.70 -20.30
N THR A 318 2.89 -16.62 -19.66
CA THR A 318 2.31 -15.45 -20.30
C THR A 318 2.87 -14.20 -19.62
N GLU A 319 3.45 -13.30 -20.41
CA GLU A 319 3.83 -11.98 -19.95
C GLU A 319 2.58 -11.09 -19.84
N VAL A 320 2.49 -10.37 -18.75
CA VAL A 320 1.38 -9.45 -18.44
C VAL A 320 1.95 -8.06 -18.26
N THR A 321 1.30 -7.10 -18.88
CA THR A 321 1.59 -5.68 -18.71
C THR A 321 0.34 -4.98 -18.20
N VAL A 322 0.51 -4.22 -17.12
CA VAL A 322 -0.49 -3.31 -16.56
C VAL A 322 0.12 -1.91 -16.56
N THR A 323 -0.60 -0.92 -17.03
CA THR A 323 -0.14 0.48 -17.01
C THR A 323 -1.03 1.28 -16.07
N LEU A 324 -0.40 1.93 -15.11
CA LEU A 324 -1.05 2.88 -14.20
C LEU A 324 -0.79 4.30 -14.72
N ASN A 325 -1.85 5.09 -14.83
CA ASN A 325 -1.77 6.49 -15.23
C ASN A 325 -2.40 7.34 -14.13
N LEU A 326 -1.59 8.10 -13.40
CA LEU A 326 -2.10 9.09 -12.44
C LEU A 326 -2.82 10.19 -13.22
N THR A 327 -4.04 10.50 -12.83
CA THR A 327 -4.84 11.58 -13.44
C THR A 327 -4.26 12.94 -13.07
N ASP A 328 -4.67 13.99 -13.75
CA ASP A 328 -4.23 15.34 -13.43
C ASP A 328 -4.67 15.75 -12.02
N ASN A 329 -5.89 15.38 -11.59
CA ASN A 329 -6.35 15.57 -10.22
C ASN A 329 -5.44 14.92 -9.18
N CYS A 330 -4.97 13.69 -9.46
CA CYS A 330 -4.01 13.01 -8.60
C CYS A 330 -2.68 13.74 -8.55
N LYS A 331 -2.15 14.15 -9.70
CA LYS A 331 -0.88 14.89 -9.79
C LYS A 331 -0.96 16.23 -9.07
N GLU A 332 -2.04 16.98 -9.24
CA GLU A 332 -2.27 18.25 -8.53
C GLU A 332 -2.30 18.03 -7.02
N TYR A 333 -3.02 17.02 -6.53
CA TYR A 333 -3.02 16.65 -5.12
C TYR A 333 -1.61 16.31 -4.61
N LEU A 334 -0.89 15.44 -5.31
CA LEU A 334 0.46 15.05 -4.92
C LEU A 334 1.45 16.22 -4.99
N ASP A 335 1.34 17.10 -5.97
CA ASP A 335 2.21 18.28 -6.11
C ASP A 335 1.92 19.34 -5.04
N GLU A 336 0.67 19.50 -4.62
CA GLU A 336 0.28 20.42 -3.56
C GLU A 336 0.78 19.96 -2.19
N TYR A 337 0.56 18.68 -1.84
CA TYR A 337 0.81 18.18 -0.50
C TYR A 337 2.16 17.49 -0.34
N TYR A 338 2.73 16.93 -1.42
CA TYR A 338 3.98 16.16 -1.43
C TYR A 338 5.02 16.77 -2.38
N THR A 339 5.42 18.00 -2.11
CA THR A 339 6.32 18.78 -3.00
C THR A 339 7.66 18.09 -3.30
N SER A 340 8.14 17.23 -2.41
CA SER A 340 9.37 16.45 -2.60
C SER A 340 9.14 15.13 -3.34
N GLY A 341 7.90 14.81 -3.66
CA GLY A 341 7.46 13.54 -4.23
C GLY A 341 6.72 12.67 -3.22
N ALA A 342 6.03 11.67 -3.71
CA ALA A 342 5.17 10.75 -2.96
C ALA A 342 5.43 9.30 -3.34
N ILE A 343 5.22 8.38 -2.39
CA ILE A 343 5.24 6.95 -2.67
C ILE A 343 3.91 6.55 -3.31
N VAL A 344 4.00 5.82 -4.41
CA VAL A 344 2.88 5.12 -5.03
C VAL A 344 3.18 3.64 -4.94
N ASN A 345 2.28 2.88 -4.34
CA ASN A 345 2.48 1.45 -4.13
C ASN A 345 1.18 0.69 -4.25
N GLY A 346 1.23 -0.63 -4.15
CA GLY A 346 0.01 -1.43 -4.18
C GLY A 346 0.24 -2.85 -4.65
N PHE A 347 -0.83 -3.48 -5.10
CA PHE A 347 -0.86 -4.88 -5.48
C PHE A 347 -1.54 -5.05 -6.82
N ILE A 348 -1.04 -5.98 -7.62
CA ILE A 348 -1.77 -6.55 -8.74
C ILE A 348 -2.17 -7.96 -8.34
N GLU A 349 -3.46 -8.18 -8.12
CA GLU A 349 -4.00 -9.50 -7.81
C GLU A 349 -4.54 -10.15 -9.07
N LEU A 350 -4.19 -11.40 -9.27
CA LEU A 350 -4.71 -12.24 -10.34
C LEU A 350 -5.76 -13.16 -9.72
N MET A 351 -7.01 -12.89 -10.02
CA MET A 351 -8.15 -13.63 -9.50
C MET A 351 -8.55 -14.74 -10.49
N PRO A 352 -8.61 -16.01 -10.05
CA PRO A 352 -9.01 -17.09 -10.94
C PRO A 352 -10.43 -16.88 -11.45
N VAL A 353 -10.65 -17.05 -12.76
CA VAL A 353 -11.98 -16.89 -13.38
C VAL A 353 -12.96 -17.96 -12.88
N SER A 354 -12.43 -19.13 -12.52
CA SER A 354 -13.20 -20.24 -11.94
C SER A 354 -12.35 -21.03 -10.95
N GLU A 355 -12.98 -21.88 -10.15
CA GLU A 355 -12.27 -22.79 -9.22
C GLU A 355 -11.26 -23.72 -9.93
N ALA A 356 -11.50 -24.03 -11.22
CA ALA A 356 -10.61 -24.85 -12.04
C ALA A 356 -9.29 -24.12 -12.40
N ASP A 357 -9.29 -22.80 -12.36
CA ASP A 357 -8.13 -21.95 -12.66
C ASP A 357 -7.16 -21.81 -11.45
N GLY A 358 -7.51 -22.42 -10.32
CA GLY A 358 -6.63 -22.56 -9.16
C GLY A 358 -6.82 -21.44 -8.12
N VAL A 359 -5.71 -20.95 -7.56
CA VAL A 359 -5.71 -19.95 -6.49
C VAL A 359 -5.36 -18.57 -7.02
N SER A 360 -5.79 -17.53 -6.31
CA SER A 360 -5.37 -16.16 -6.62
C SER A 360 -3.86 -15.98 -6.39
N LEU A 361 -3.24 -15.15 -7.22
CA LEU A 361 -1.84 -14.77 -7.13
C LEU A 361 -1.74 -13.27 -6.91
N THR A 362 -0.65 -12.81 -6.29
CA THR A 362 -0.42 -11.40 -6.03
C THR A 362 1.02 -11.00 -6.35
N ILE A 363 1.20 -9.76 -6.80
CA ILE A 363 2.51 -9.14 -6.96
C ILE A 363 2.47 -7.70 -6.45
N PRO A 364 3.29 -7.34 -5.45
CA PRO A 364 3.40 -5.98 -4.96
C PRO A 364 4.20 -5.11 -5.93
N PHE A 365 3.86 -3.84 -6.01
CA PHE A 365 4.63 -2.85 -6.74
C PHE A 365 4.93 -1.62 -5.88
N LEU A 366 6.01 -0.93 -6.23
CA LEU A 366 6.48 0.27 -5.54
C LEU A 366 7.13 1.21 -6.56
N THR A 367 6.73 2.48 -6.53
CA THR A 367 7.35 3.57 -7.29
C THR A 367 7.30 4.87 -6.52
N TYR A 368 8.08 5.85 -6.94
CA TYR A 368 8.14 7.17 -6.34
C TYR A 368 7.82 8.25 -7.37
N TYR A 369 6.74 8.97 -7.15
CA TYR A 369 6.35 10.13 -7.95
C TYR A 369 7.20 11.33 -7.57
N GLY A 370 8.30 11.55 -8.27
CA GLY A 370 9.32 12.56 -8.00
C GLY A 370 10.74 11.99 -8.03
N ASP A 371 11.75 12.82 -7.70
CA ASP A 371 13.15 12.38 -7.63
C ASP A 371 13.49 11.90 -6.22
N TRP A 372 13.79 10.61 -6.08
CA TRP A 372 14.16 9.97 -4.82
C TRP A 372 15.38 10.59 -4.14
N ASN A 373 16.29 11.17 -4.90
CA ASN A 373 17.45 11.87 -4.33
C ASN A 373 17.07 13.12 -3.54
N TYR A 374 15.90 13.68 -3.79
CA TYR A 374 15.35 14.83 -3.06
C TYR A 374 14.35 14.43 -1.97
N ALA A 375 14.00 13.15 -1.87
CA ALA A 375 13.15 12.66 -0.80
C ALA A 375 13.76 12.93 0.58
N ALA A 376 12.93 13.30 1.54
CA ALA A 376 13.39 13.51 2.90
C ALA A 376 13.73 12.17 3.56
N THR A 377 14.98 11.99 3.98
CA THR A 377 15.44 10.76 4.65
C THR A 377 14.86 10.59 6.06
N VAL A 378 14.38 11.64 6.68
CA VAL A 378 13.75 11.62 8.00
C VAL A 378 12.67 12.67 8.02
N ASP A 379 11.47 12.24 8.31
CA ASP A 379 10.37 13.16 8.46
C ASP A 379 10.39 13.85 9.82
N ARG A 380 10.28 15.17 9.76
CA ARG A 380 9.95 15.95 10.95
C ARG A 380 8.50 16.36 10.82
N GLY A 381 7.62 15.71 11.56
CA GLY A 381 6.24 16.16 11.63
C GLY A 381 6.16 17.68 11.82
N TYR A 382 5.11 18.27 11.29
CA TYR A 382 4.79 19.71 11.35
C TYR A 382 5.04 20.34 12.72
N TYR A 383 4.79 19.62 13.81
CA TYR A 383 5.01 20.06 15.19
C TYR A 383 6.47 20.23 15.61
N TYR A 384 7.43 19.69 14.89
CA TYR A 384 8.83 19.78 15.31
C TYR A 384 9.43 21.18 15.09
N ASP A 385 8.90 21.94 14.15
CA ASP A 385 9.39 23.28 13.81
C ASP A 385 8.72 24.38 14.67
N GLU A 386 7.51 24.18 15.15
CA GLU A 386 6.77 25.13 15.98
C GLU A 386 6.84 24.86 17.49
N TYR A 387 6.98 23.59 17.87
CA TYR A 387 7.11 23.21 19.28
C TYR A 387 8.33 22.29 19.44
N PRO A 388 9.39 22.74 20.16
CA PRO A 388 10.55 21.91 20.42
C PRO A 388 10.19 20.81 21.43
N PHE A 389 9.50 19.76 20.95
CA PHE A 389 9.22 18.59 21.74
C PHE A 389 10.51 17.80 22.01
N ASN A 390 10.61 17.30 23.23
CA ASN A 390 11.72 16.51 23.73
C ASN A 390 12.04 15.35 22.78
N SER A 391 13.20 15.39 22.19
CA SER A 391 13.67 14.63 21.03
C SER A 391 13.71 13.10 21.18
N ASN A 392 13.26 12.54 22.29
CA ASN A 392 13.49 11.14 22.59
C ASN A 392 12.41 10.17 22.03
N ASN A 393 11.28 10.67 21.59
CA ASN A 393 10.18 9.80 21.16
C ASN A 393 9.96 9.69 19.63
N TYR A 394 10.68 10.48 18.82
CA TYR A 394 10.43 10.51 17.36
C TYR A 394 11.67 10.20 16.50
N ALA A 395 12.75 9.75 17.12
CA ALA A 395 14.00 9.49 16.42
C ALA A 395 13.94 8.31 15.42
N ASN A 396 12.88 7.52 15.44
CA ASN A 396 12.74 6.28 14.66
C ASN A 396 11.62 6.30 13.62
N THR A 397 10.88 7.39 13.48
CA THR A 397 9.86 7.47 12.45
C THR A 397 10.50 7.87 11.13
N VAL A 398 10.77 6.92 10.29
CA VAL A 398 11.15 7.15 8.89
C VAL A 398 9.85 7.25 8.11
N GLY A 399 9.44 8.46 7.83
CA GLY A 399 8.28 8.73 6.99
C GLY A 399 8.67 9.74 5.91
N PHE A 400 8.05 9.65 4.77
CA PHE A 400 8.23 10.60 3.68
C PHE A 400 7.20 11.71 3.85
N LYS A 401 7.59 12.80 4.43
CA LYS A 401 6.75 13.99 4.53
C LYS A 401 7.43 15.20 3.96
N LYS A 402 6.63 16.16 3.61
CA LYS A 402 6.96 17.50 3.16
C LYS A 402 8.13 18.09 3.92
N GLY A 403 9.36 17.77 3.51
CA GLY A 403 10.58 18.34 4.06
C GLY A 403 10.94 19.61 3.31
N SER A 404 10.96 20.77 3.95
CA SER A 404 11.46 21.96 3.29
C SER A 404 12.96 21.81 3.02
N GLN A 405 13.42 22.15 1.82
CA GLN A 405 14.85 22.15 1.45
C GLN A 405 15.72 23.01 2.42
N LYS A 406 15.14 23.97 3.13
CA LYS A 406 15.80 24.76 4.16
C LYS A 406 16.26 23.92 5.37
N LEU A 407 15.50 22.90 5.77
CA LEU A 407 15.82 22.04 6.90
C LEU A 407 16.96 21.07 6.60
N GLN A 408 17.06 20.58 5.35
CA GLN A 408 18.17 19.71 4.93
C GLN A 408 19.52 20.43 4.99
N ARG A 409 19.58 21.74 4.70
CA ARG A 409 20.82 22.51 4.77
C ARG A 409 21.30 22.79 6.19
N GLN A 410 20.42 22.86 7.17
CA GLN A 410 20.81 23.10 8.57
C GLN A 410 21.39 21.84 9.24
N ARG A 411 21.06 20.63 8.76
CA ARG A 411 21.55 19.36 9.30
C ARG A 411 22.99 19.01 8.94
N ARG A 412 23.61 19.68 7.97
CA ARG A 412 24.97 19.36 7.48
C ARG A 412 26.10 19.92 8.33
N ARG A 413 25.85 20.50 9.51
CA ARG A 413 26.91 20.85 10.46
C ARG A 413 26.95 19.79 11.56
N PRO A 414 27.94 18.88 11.57
CA PRO A 414 28.17 18.04 12.74
C PRO A 414 28.55 18.95 13.93
N PRO A 415 28.14 18.59 15.16
CA PRO A 415 28.58 19.31 16.35
C PRO A 415 30.12 19.28 16.39
N ARG A 416 30.73 20.43 16.56
CA ARG A 416 32.16 20.50 16.84
C ARG A 416 32.41 19.77 18.14
N HIS A 417 33.11 18.65 18.09
CA HIS A 417 33.72 18.07 19.28
C HIS A 417 34.63 19.12 19.91
N HIS A 418 34.28 19.62 21.09
CA HIS A 418 35.23 20.28 21.97
C HIS A 418 36.24 19.21 22.38
N GLN A 419 37.45 19.27 21.84
CA GLN A 419 38.60 18.63 22.47
C GLN A 419 38.91 19.44 23.76
N PRO A 420 39.04 18.77 24.88
CA PRO A 420 39.57 19.47 26.08
C PRO A 420 41.05 19.80 25.84
N ASP A 421 41.41 21.06 26.02
CA ASP A 421 42.79 21.50 26.03
C ASP A 421 43.57 20.80 27.16
N VAL A 422 44.50 19.94 26.75
CA VAL A 422 45.48 19.37 27.67
C VAL A 422 46.64 20.38 27.78
N HIS A 423 46.59 21.29 28.73
CA HIS A 423 47.78 21.98 29.17
C HIS A 423 48.58 21.08 30.10
N GLY A 424 49.63 20.49 29.54
CA GLY A 424 50.70 19.90 30.30
C GLY A 424 51.59 20.99 30.87
N SER A 425 51.77 21.00 32.19
CA SER A 425 52.88 21.63 32.84
C SER A 425 53.78 20.56 33.43
N ALA A 426 54.99 20.50 32.90
CA ALA A 426 56.13 19.87 33.58
C ALA A 426 56.84 20.91 34.47
N PRO A 427 57.65 20.53 35.46
CA PRO A 427 58.94 19.92 35.28
C PRO A 427 58.98 18.48 35.66
#